data_3c8c8054e8796cbbd93e500ef1c5c557
#
_entry.id   3c8c8054e8796cbbd93e500ef1c5c557
#
_cell.length_a   1.000
_cell.length_b   1.000
_cell.length_c   1.000
_cell.angle_alpha   90.00
_cell.angle_beta   90.00
_cell.angle_gamma   90.00
#
_symmetry.space_group_name_H-M   'P 1'
#
loop_
_entity.id
_entity.type
_entity.pdbx_description
1 polymer ?
#
loop_
_entity_poly.entity_id
_entity_poly.type
_entity_poly.pdbx_seq_one_letter_code
_entity_poly.pdbx_strand_id
1 'polypeptide(L)'
;MSQRGSERIGRRFGRFGRFLPIVLVLIGTVAAAGSWSWWQAGQFEEQFDADYVGSSVCGDCHTIVHGEWSASPHANMVRDPDSGSVVGDFAAGEFRLPVDSPDPLAGEVVARTFQRDGRYYMALRHPEKPEFVGFPIRYVVGYQYRQEYLFREADGVLRRLPLQWSTAKQAFFPYWNIQENSVQTLPDLWAQMETRNSAWNLYCARCHTTNLEIHERDEWHTRASVTWQEKGIGCEACHGPGSLHVAYMESSPVNRVAMFARNHLEGRPVAYVANADKLPKEQAMSVCARCHGADIFSAHQDFYRLYEPGYSRSGRINDLSEYFRQAPLTPGRMTPTVEVWQNGRPRGIGMLFRSLIESACYDQAEVRCYDCHNPHQNKAEAVPGILAASSASNAYCSGCHEDIDSDPAGHTAHETGEPGSFCYDCHMPRHITKLNTGIWERTRTHEMSSLPNPQDSVRFGLDRAPNACSECHSDWTPERLVRTMQELWPGSIESRDESRISDF
;
A
#
# COMPACT_ATOMS: atom_id res chain seq x y z
N MET A 1 -21.90 -19.84 -88.55
CA MET A 1 -22.28 -19.48 -87.23
C MET A 1 -21.39 -20.37 -86.31
N SER A 2 -20.46 -19.92 -85.53
CA SER A 2 -20.30 -18.81 -84.67
C SER A 2 -18.77 -18.65 -84.38
N GLN A 3 -18.16 -17.56 -84.78
CA GLN A 3 -16.84 -17.13 -84.32
C GLN A 3 -16.99 -15.75 -83.66
N ARG A 4 -17.65 -15.63 -82.55
CA ARG A 4 -17.76 -14.36 -81.79
C ARG A 4 -17.68 -14.50 -80.26
N GLY A 5 -17.03 -15.56 -79.76
CA GLY A 5 -16.98 -15.79 -78.30
C GLY A 5 -15.60 -15.65 -77.63
N SER A 6 -14.50 -15.57 -78.43
CA SER A 6 -13.14 -15.70 -77.91
C SER A 6 -12.40 -14.40 -77.59
N GLU A 7 -12.81 -13.24 -78.15
CA GLU A 7 -12.04 -11.98 -78.00
C GLU A 7 -12.37 -11.14 -76.72
N ARG A 8 -13.42 -11.44 -75.98
CA ARG A 8 -13.78 -10.65 -74.76
C ARG A 8 -13.08 -11.10 -73.48
N ILE A 9 -12.57 -12.32 -73.42
CA ILE A 9 -11.92 -12.87 -72.22
C ILE A 9 -10.46 -12.42 -72.15
N GLY A 10 -9.76 -12.30 -73.29
CA GLY A 10 -8.37 -11.89 -73.32
C GLY A 10 -8.06 -10.41 -72.92
N ARG A 11 -9.04 -9.50 -73.10
CA ARG A 11 -8.84 -8.10 -72.74
C ARG A 11 -9.03 -7.77 -71.24
N ARG A 12 -9.69 -8.62 -70.48
CA ARG A 12 -9.80 -8.41 -69.01
C ARG A 12 -8.55 -8.88 -68.27
N PHE A 13 -7.84 -9.89 -68.69
CA PHE A 13 -6.58 -10.35 -68.10
C PHE A 13 -5.40 -9.40 -68.36
N GLY A 14 -5.37 -8.69 -69.48
CA GLY A 14 -4.29 -7.74 -69.82
C GLY A 14 -4.26 -6.45 -68.96
N ARG A 15 -5.37 -6.07 -68.31
CA ARG A 15 -5.37 -4.94 -67.37
C ARG A 15 -4.91 -5.34 -65.98
N PHE A 16 -5.17 -6.54 -65.53
CA PHE A 16 -4.69 -7.06 -64.24
C PHE A 16 -3.15 -7.29 -64.23
N GLY A 17 -2.56 -7.74 -65.36
CA GLY A 17 -1.14 -7.95 -65.49
C GLY A 17 -0.29 -6.68 -65.36
N ARG A 18 -0.84 -5.50 -65.66
CA ARG A 18 -0.13 -4.22 -65.52
C ARG A 18 -0.03 -3.70 -64.10
N PHE A 19 -0.93 -4.12 -63.20
CA PHE A 19 -0.91 -3.73 -61.78
C PHE A 19 -0.13 -4.75 -60.92
N LEU A 20 0.09 -5.97 -61.40
CA LEU A 20 0.82 -7.02 -60.67
C LEU A 20 2.20 -6.59 -60.18
N PRO A 21 3.09 -5.93 -61.01
CA PRO A 21 4.39 -5.50 -60.51
C PRO A 21 4.26 -4.41 -59.44
N ILE A 22 3.30 -3.49 -59.56
CA ILE A 22 3.08 -2.44 -58.56
C ILE A 22 2.61 -3.08 -57.22
N VAL A 23 1.72 -4.05 -57.27
CA VAL A 23 1.24 -4.79 -56.10
C VAL A 23 2.37 -5.57 -55.45
N LEU A 24 3.23 -6.24 -56.23
CA LEU A 24 4.40 -6.94 -55.73
C LEU A 24 5.43 -6.01 -55.10
N VAL A 25 5.68 -4.84 -55.68
CA VAL A 25 6.56 -3.82 -55.08
C VAL A 25 5.98 -3.33 -53.76
N LEU A 26 4.67 -3.03 -53.72
CA LEU A 26 4.02 -2.59 -52.48
C LEU A 26 4.10 -3.69 -51.39
N ILE A 27 3.80 -4.94 -51.73
CA ILE A 27 3.93 -6.07 -50.77
C ILE A 27 5.39 -6.22 -50.32
N GLY A 28 6.36 -6.12 -51.23
CA GLY A 28 7.79 -6.18 -50.90
C GLY A 28 8.23 -5.04 -49.99
N THR A 29 7.75 -3.81 -50.23
CA THR A 29 8.03 -2.66 -49.37
C THR A 29 7.43 -2.81 -47.98
N VAL A 30 6.18 -3.24 -47.92
CA VAL A 30 5.51 -3.49 -46.62
C VAL A 30 6.19 -4.61 -45.86
N ALA A 31 6.57 -5.71 -46.53
CA ALA A 31 7.30 -6.81 -45.90
C ALA A 31 8.68 -6.37 -45.41
N ALA A 32 9.42 -5.58 -46.18
CA ALA A 32 10.73 -5.03 -45.81
C ALA A 32 10.60 -4.07 -44.59
N ALA A 33 9.61 -3.15 -44.64
CA ALA A 33 9.34 -2.26 -43.52
C ALA A 33 8.92 -3.03 -42.26
N GLY A 34 8.07 -4.03 -42.41
CA GLY A 34 7.67 -4.89 -41.29
C GLY A 34 8.84 -5.68 -40.68
N SER A 35 9.70 -6.25 -41.56
CA SER A 35 10.90 -6.98 -41.10
C SER A 35 11.89 -6.05 -40.40
N TRP A 36 12.09 -4.85 -40.93
CA TRP A 36 12.93 -3.81 -40.30
C TRP A 36 12.36 -3.39 -38.94
N SER A 37 11.06 -3.11 -38.83
CA SER A 37 10.43 -2.75 -37.59
C SER A 37 10.47 -3.90 -36.56
N TRP A 38 10.34 -5.14 -37.03
CA TRP A 38 10.48 -6.32 -36.17
C TRP A 38 11.90 -6.47 -35.61
N TRP A 39 12.90 -6.22 -36.46
CA TRP A 39 14.30 -6.22 -36.05
C TRP A 39 14.59 -5.07 -35.07
N GLN A 40 14.11 -3.87 -35.33
CA GLN A 40 14.24 -2.74 -34.39
C GLN A 40 13.55 -3.03 -33.06
N ALA A 41 12.37 -3.63 -33.06
CA ALA A 41 11.69 -4.04 -31.84
C ALA A 41 12.52 -4.96 -30.97
N GLY A 42 13.40 -5.79 -31.61
CA GLY A 42 14.33 -6.66 -30.90
C GLY A 42 15.52 -5.96 -30.25
N GLN A 43 15.73 -4.69 -30.56
CA GLN A 43 16.78 -3.88 -29.92
C GLN A 43 16.30 -3.30 -28.57
N PHE A 44 14.99 -3.26 -28.33
CA PHE A 44 14.41 -2.97 -27.00
C PHE A 44 14.51 -4.25 -26.21
N GLU A 45 15.62 -4.44 -25.50
CA GLU A 45 15.85 -5.66 -24.77
C GLU A 45 14.89 -5.78 -23.58
N GLU A 46 15.24 -5.92 -22.39
CA GLU A 46 14.27 -6.23 -21.35
C GLU A 46 13.80 -4.97 -20.60
N GLN A 47 12.57 -4.94 -20.12
CA GLN A 47 12.06 -3.86 -19.26
C GLN A 47 12.98 -3.61 -18.05
N PHE A 48 13.71 -4.64 -17.61
CA PHE A 48 14.65 -4.55 -16.49
C PHE A 48 15.90 -3.74 -16.76
N ASP A 49 16.18 -3.46 -18.02
CA ASP A 49 17.26 -2.56 -18.44
C ASP A 49 16.78 -1.12 -18.63
N ALA A 50 15.49 -0.87 -18.32
CA ALA A 50 14.90 0.46 -18.34
C ALA A 50 15.34 1.30 -17.14
N ASP A 51 15.53 2.57 -17.37
CA ASP A 51 15.80 3.58 -16.35
C ASP A 51 14.50 4.17 -15.78
N TYR A 52 14.55 4.60 -14.54
CA TYR A 52 13.49 5.38 -13.93
C TYR A 52 13.52 6.81 -14.48
N VAL A 53 12.37 7.31 -14.91
CA VAL A 53 12.24 8.65 -15.53
C VAL A 53 11.55 9.68 -14.65
N GLY A 54 10.83 9.22 -13.61
CA GLY A 54 10.07 10.06 -12.69
C GLY A 54 8.63 10.32 -13.15
N SER A 55 7.74 10.52 -12.18
CA SER A 55 6.30 10.67 -12.40
C SER A 55 5.93 11.88 -13.26
N SER A 56 6.75 12.94 -13.26
CA SER A 56 6.53 14.12 -14.11
C SER A 56 6.53 13.77 -15.60
N VAL A 57 7.44 12.89 -16.04
CA VAL A 57 7.49 12.42 -17.43
C VAL A 57 6.22 11.63 -17.80
N CYS A 58 5.71 10.84 -16.88
CA CYS A 58 4.43 10.14 -17.06
C CYS A 58 3.27 11.14 -17.24
N GLY A 59 3.30 12.24 -16.47
CA GLY A 59 2.32 13.31 -16.50
C GLY A 59 2.19 14.04 -17.85
N ASP A 60 3.25 14.09 -18.67
CA ASP A 60 3.22 14.71 -19.98
C ASP A 60 2.20 14.05 -20.93
N CYS A 61 1.95 12.75 -20.76
CA CYS A 61 0.97 11.99 -21.54
C CYS A 61 -0.27 11.58 -20.72
N HIS A 62 -0.10 11.21 -19.46
CA HIS A 62 -1.14 10.73 -18.56
C HIS A 62 -1.68 11.85 -17.65
N THR A 63 -2.03 13.00 -18.20
CA THR A 63 -2.36 14.25 -17.48
C THR A 63 -3.47 14.09 -16.44
N ILE A 64 -4.54 13.32 -16.75
CA ILE A 64 -5.68 13.13 -15.85
C ILE A 64 -5.25 12.26 -14.66
N VAL A 65 -4.72 11.08 -14.90
CA VAL A 65 -4.28 10.14 -13.85
C VAL A 65 -3.17 10.75 -12.99
N HIS A 66 -2.23 11.47 -13.63
CA HIS A 66 -1.17 12.17 -12.90
C HIS A 66 -1.73 13.28 -11.99
N GLY A 67 -2.74 14.03 -12.47
CA GLY A 67 -3.41 15.06 -11.66
C GLY A 67 -4.09 14.46 -10.43
N GLU A 68 -4.81 13.37 -10.59
CA GLU A 68 -5.44 12.63 -9.48
C GLU A 68 -4.40 12.06 -8.51
N TRP A 69 -3.38 11.36 -9.04
CA TRP A 69 -2.31 10.79 -8.25
C TRP A 69 -1.54 11.84 -7.44
N SER A 70 -1.28 13.01 -8.01
CA SER A 70 -0.51 14.07 -7.33
C SER A 70 -1.18 14.55 -6.03
N ALA A 71 -2.51 14.43 -5.92
CA ALA A 71 -3.28 14.71 -4.73
C ALA A 71 -3.41 13.50 -3.78
N SER A 72 -2.96 12.32 -4.20
CA SER A 72 -3.14 11.08 -3.43
C SER A 72 -2.21 10.99 -2.21
N PRO A 73 -2.54 10.14 -1.22
CA PRO A 73 -1.64 9.83 -0.11
C PRO A 73 -0.32 9.21 -0.56
N HIS A 74 -0.31 8.47 -1.67
CA HIS A 74 0.90 7.86 -2.22
C HIS A 74 1.90 8.92 -2.65
N ALA A 75 1.49 9.89 -3.49
CA ALA A 75 2.35 10.99 -3.93
C ALA A 75 2.84 11.85 -2.76
N ASN A 76 1.98 12.05 -1.76
CA ASN A 76 2.22 12.96 -0.63
C ASN A 76 2.75 12.26 0.63
N MET A 77 3.25 11.03 0.50
CA MET A 77 3.73 10.26 1.65
C MET A 77 4.92 10.91 2.34
N VAL A 78 5.86 11.51 1.60
CA VAL A 78 7.06 12.20 2.11
C VAL A 78 7.17 13.57 1.46
N ARG A 79 7.22 14.63 2.29
CA ARG A 79 7.28 16.01 1.79
C ARG A 79 8.34 16.83 2.49
N ASP A 80 8.82 17.87 1.82
CA ASP A 80 9.57 18.93 2.50
C ASP A 80 8.65 19.67 3.47
N PRO A 81 9.15 20.12 4.63
CA PRO A 81 8.33 20.82 5.61
C PRO A 81 8.07 22.26 5.17
N ASP A 82 6.79 22.58 4.92
CA ASP A 82 6.29 23.89 4.61
C ASP A 82 4.90 24.10 5.26
N SER A 83 4.29 25.26 5.04
CA SER A 83 2.97 25.59 5.62
C SER A 83 1.81 24.74 5.08
N GLY A 84 1.96 24.09 3.93
CA GLY A 84 0.96 23.20 3.34
C GLY A 84 1.20 21.74 3.70
N SER A 85 2.41 21.39 4.10
CA SER A 85 2.81 19.99 4.36
C SER A 85 2.82 19.62 5.84
N VAL A 86 3.13 20.58 6.74
CA VAL A 86 3.17 20.38 8.19
C VAL A 86 1.76 20.50 8.76
N VAL A 87 1.25 19.43 9.36
CA VAL A 87 -0.09 19.39 9.96
C VAL A 87 -0.07 19.44 11.49
N GLY A 88 1.08 19.19 12.12
CA GLY A 88 1.24 19.30 13.57
C GLY A 88 1.32 20.74 14.04
N ASP A 89 1.04 20.97 15.31
CA ASP A 89 1.19 22.30 15.92
C ASP A 89 2.68 22.65 16.10
N PHE A 90 3.19 23.49 15.20
CA PHE A 90 4.53 24.07 15.27
C PHE A 90 4.54 25.57 15.62
N ALA A 91 3.40 26.09 16.06
CA ALA A 91 3.33 27.44 16.60
C ALA A 91 3.63 27.44 18.11
N ALA A 92 3.03 26.52 18.86
CA ALA A 92 3.16 26.43 20.32
C ALA A 92 2.97 24.98 20.83
N GLY A 93 3.24 23.96 20.01
CA GLY A 93 3.04 22.56 20.40
C GLY A 93 3.98 22.13 21.53
N GLU A 94 3.42 21.46 22.51
CA GLU A 94 4.14 20.89 23.64
C GLU A 94 3.80 19.40 23.81
N PHE A 95 4.74 18.64 24.33
CA PHE A 95 4.48 17.30 24.83
C PHE A 95 4.94 17.20 26.28
N ARG A 96 4.05 16.68 27.13
CA ARG A 96 4.29 16.44 28.57
C ARG A 96 4.39 14.93 28.80
N LEU A 97 5.31 14.55 29.66
CA LEU A 97 5.31 13.19 30.17
C LEU A 97 3.99 12.89 30.88
N PRO A 98 3.46 11.67 30.79
CA PRO A 98 2.30 11.25 31.58
C PRO A 98 2.51 11.52 33.08
N VAL A 99 1.46 11.90 33.79
CA VAL A 99 1.54 12.18 35.22
C VAL A 99 1.84 10.95 36.08
N ASP A 100 1.59 9.78 35.54
CA ASP A 100 1.91 8.46 36.11
C ASP A 100 3.26 7.89 35.65
N SER A 101 4.02 8.68 34.86
CA SER A 101 5.39 8.32 34.49
C SER A 101 6.26 8.12 35.73
N PRO A 102 7.14 7.10 35.74
CA PRO A 102 8.15 6.95 36.81
C PRO A 102 9.29 7.96 36.70
N ASP A 103 9.30 8.80 35.66
CA ASP A 103 10.30 9.84 35.48
C ASP A 103 10.14 10.96 36.49
N PRO A 104 11.23 11.51 37.06
CA PRO A 104 11.18 12.69 37.92
C PRO A 104 10.49 13.91 37.29
N LEU A 105 10.36 13.94 35.97
CA LEU A 105 9.71 14.99 35.19
C LEU A 105 8.26 14.64 34.81
N ALA A 106 7.63 13.71 35.49
CA ALA A 106 6.21 13.36 35.26
C ALA A 106 5.33 14.64 35.29
N GLY A 107 4.48 14.80 34.27
CA GLY A 107 3.65 15.99 34.07
C GLY A 107 4.35 17.22 33.50
N GLU A 108 5.68 17.23 33.42
CA GLU A 108 6.45 18.35 32.88
C GLU A 108 6.53 18.33 31.35
N VAL A 109 6.74 19.51 30.76
CA VAL A 109 7.01 19.66 29.32
C VAL A 109 8.41 19.15 29.02
N VAL A 110 8.49 18.11 28.18
CA VAL A 110 9.76 17.51 27.76
C VAL A 110 10.04 17.66 26.26
N ALA A 111 9.05 18.11 25.48
CA ALA A 111 9.26 18.47 24.09
C ALA A 111 8.47 19.74 23.74
N ARG A 112 9.00 20.49 22.77
CA ARG A 112 8.38 21.68 22.19
C ARG A 112 8.58 21.70 20.71
N THR A 113 7.59 22.20 19.99
CA THR A 113 7.67 22.46 18.56
C THR A 113 7.57 23.95 18.28
N PHE A 114 8.33 24.44 17.31
CA PHE A 114 8.35 25.87 16.97
C PHE A 114 8.88 26.09 15.55
N GLN A 115 8.65 27.29 15.04
CA GLN A 115 9.26 27.78 13.82
C GLN A 115 10.32 28.86 14.14
N ARG A 116 11.40 28.83 13.39
CA ARG A 116 12.45 29.84 13.42
C ARG A 116 13.07 30.00 12.03
N ASP A 117 13.15 31.21 11.53
CA ASP A 117 13.70 31.55 10.22
C ASP A 117 13.12 30.70 9.07
N GLY A 118 11.79 30.49 9.09
CA GLY A 118 11.06 29.72 8.10
C GLY A 118 11.28 28.20 8.18
N ARG A 119 11.95 27.70 9.22
CA ARG A 119 12.20 26.28 9.45
C ARG A 119 11.44 25.76 10.66
N TYR A 120 11.06 24.51 10.60
CA TYR A 120 10.34 23.79 11.65
C TYR A 120 11.32 23.04 12.53
N TYR A 121 11.11 23.07 13.84
CA TYR A 121 11.96 22.43 14.84
C TYR A 121 11.12 21.68 15.87
N MET A 122 11.62 20.50 16.26
CA MET A 122 11.20 19.85 17.50
C MET A 122 12.37 19.92 18.46
N ALA A 123 12.14 20.44 19.65
CA ALA A 123 13.14 20.49 20.72
C ALA A 123 12.77 19.52 21.84
N LEU A 124 13.70 18.69 22.23
CA LEU A 124 13.57 17.71 23.31
C LEU A 124 14.43 18.17 24.49
N ARG A 125 13.90 18.08 25.70
CA ARG A 125 14.67 18.29 26.92
C ARG A 125 15.77 17.23 26.98
N HIS A 126 16.99 17.67 27.29
CA HIS A 126 18.11 16.74 27.44
C HIS A 126 17.92 15.87 28.70
N PRO A 127 18.17 14.56 28.67
CA PRO A 127 17.94 13.69 29.81
C PRO A 127 18.79 14.03 31.05
N GLU A 128 19.99 14.54 30.83
CA GLU A 128 20.96 14.83 31.89
C GLU A 128 21.15 16.35 32.17
N LYS A 129 20.55 17.23 31.38
CA LYS A 129 20.72 18.68 31.45
C LYS A 129 19.38 19.40 31.39
N PRO A 130 19.24 20.58 31.96
CA PRO A 130 17.99 21.34 31.96
C PRO A 130 17.62 21.95 30.61
N GLU A 131 18.53 21.94 29.65
CA GLU A 131 18.35 22.57 28.33
C GLU A 131 17.53 21.72 27.36
N PHE A 132 16.95 22.36 26.35
CA PHE A 132 16.30 21.72 25.22
C PHE A 132 17.24 21.68 24.02
N VAL A 133 17.33 20.53 23.37
CA VAL A 133 18.08 20.32 22.14
C VAL A 133 17.12 20.37 20.96
N GLY A 134 17.32 21.31 20.04
CA GLY A 134 16.46 21.51 18.87
C GLY A 134 16.91 20.70 17.66
N PHE A 135 15.99 19.98 17.06
CA PHE A 135 16.18 19.18 15.85
C PHE A 135 15.42 19.84 14.68
N PRO A 136 16.12 20.31 13.64
CA PRO A 136 15.45 20.84 12.46
C PRO A 136 14.74 19.70 11.71
N ILE A 137 13.48 19.92 11.34
CA ILE A 137 12.72 18.96 10.56
C ILE A 137 13.23 18.99 9.12
N ARG A 138 13.66 17.84 8.63
CA ARG A 138 14.13 17.68 7.26
C ARG A 138 13.03 17.21 6.32
N TYR A 139 12.18 16.28 6.77
CA TYR A 139 11.01 15.80 6.05
C TYR A 139 9.86 15.55 7.01
N VAL A 140 8.63 15.64 6.47
CA VAL A 140 7.43 15.16 7.11
C VAL A 140 6.91 13.93 6.37
N VAL A 141 6.38 12.95 7.12
CA VAL A 141 5.89 11.67 6.57
C VAL A 141 4.44 11.47 6.98
N GLY A 142 3.57 11.30 6.00
CA GLY A 142 2.13 11.18 6.22
C GLY A 142 1.45 12.52 6.54
N TYR A 143 0.10 12.51 6.60
CA TYR A 143 -0.69 13.72 6.94
C TYR A 143 -2.15 13.44 7.28
N GLN A 144 -2.77 12.34 6.79
CA GLN A 144 -4.21 12.11 6.95
C GLN A 144 -4.59 11.67 8.36
N TYR A 145 -3.81 10.76 8.95
CA TYR A 145 -4.11 10.17 10.25
C TYR A 145 -3.09 10.59 11.29
N ARG A 146 -1.84 10.62 10.87
CA ARG A 146 -0.70 11.01 11.68
C ARG A 146 0.37 11.63 10.79
N GLN A 147 1.27 12.36 11.42
CA GLN A 147 2.48 12.88 10.78
C GLN A 147 3.70 12.59 11.63
N GLU A 148 4.70 12.00 11.00
CA GLU A 148 6.02 11.76 11.57
C GLU A 148 7.00 12.84 11.09
N TYR A 149 8.04 13.07 11.86
CA TYR A 149 9.04 14.10 11.61
C TYR A 149 10.42 13.47 11.55
N LEU A 150 11.14 13.80 10.47
CA LEU A 150 12.49 13.31 10.25
C LEU A 150 13.48 14.45 10.40
N PHE A 151 14.59 14.16 11.07
CA PHE A 151 15.77 15.03 11.06
C PHE A 151 16.94 14.32 10.37
N ARG A 152 17.95 15.08 9.97
CA ARG A 152 19.16 14.56 9.36
C ARG A 152 20.32 14.67 10.34
N GLU A 153 20.97 13.56 10.62
CA GLU A 153 22.23 13.54 11.39
C GLU A 153 23.38 14.16 10.57
N ALA A 154 24.48 14.48 11.24
CA ALA A 154 25.65 15.08 10.62
C ALA A 154 26.29 14.20 9.52
N ASP A 155 26.18 12.88 9.65
CA ASP A 155 26.63 11.88 8.68
C ASP A 155 25.61 11.62 7.54
N GLY A 156 24.48 12.33 7.51
CA GLY A 156 23.47 12.26 6.47
C GLY A 156 22.35 11.26 6.71
N VAL A 157 22.42 10.44 7.76
CA VAL A 157 21.34 9.50 8.10
C VAL A 157 20.07 10.26 8.47
N LEU A 158 18.94 9.84 7.90
CA LEU A 158 17.62 10.33 8.29
C LEU A 158 17.08 9.48 9.43
N ARG A 159 16.74 10.16 10.52
CA ARG A 159 16.16 9.53 11.70
C ARG A 159 14.79 10.11 12.01
N ARG A 160 13.94 9.28 12.57
CA ARG A 160 12.65 9.71 13.10
C ARG A 160 12.84 10.36 14.46
N LEU A 161 12.16 11.47 14.65
CA LEU A 161 11.96 12.04 15.97
C LEU A 161 10.98 11.19 16.79
N PRO A 162 11.08 11.21 18.13
CA PRO A 162 10.35 10.28 18.98
C PRO A 162 8.86 10.63 19.11
N LEU A 163 8.44 11.81 18.66
CA LEU A 163 7.07 12.27 18.70
C LEU A 163 6.49 12.40 17.29
N GLN A 164 5.24 12.00 17.16
CA GLN A 164 4.43 12.15 15.98
C GLN A 164 3.13 12.89 16.32
N TRP A 165 2.44 13.43 15.34
CA TRP A 165 1.19 14.15 15.49
C TRP A 165 0.00 13.27 15.13
N SER A 166 -1.00 13.20 15.98
CA SER A 166 -2.29 12.58 15.66
C SER A 166 -3.26 13.64 15.15
N THR A 167 -3.76 13.45 13.92
CA THR A 167 -4.76 14.36 13.34
C THR A 167 -6.12 14.22 14.01
N ALA A 168 -6.46 13.04 14.52
CA ALA A 168 -7.71 12.80 15.24
C ALA A 168 -7.70 13.39 16.65
N LYS A 169 -6.56 13.31 17.34
CA LYS A 169 -6.40 13.80 18.74
C LYS A 169 -5.90 15.24 18.82
N GLN A 170 -5.40 15.80 17.70
CA GLN A 170 -4.77 17.12 17.67
C GLN A 170 -3.70 17.27 18.77
N ALA A 171 -2.85 16.24 18.90
CA ALA A 171 -1.84 16.15 19.93
C ALA A 171 -0.61 15.38 19.48
N PHE A 172 0.54 15.74 20.06
CA PHE A 172 1.76 14.92 19.93
C PHE A 172 1.69 13.69 20.82
N PHE A 173 2.21 12.58 20.32
CA PHE A 173 2.32 11.33 21.07
C PHE A 173 3.59 10.57 20.67
N PRO A 174 4.11 9.69 21.54
CA PRO A 174 5.35 8.97 21.29
C PRO A 174 5.23 8.01 20.12
N TYR A 175 6.31 7.90 19.33
CA TYR A 175 6.32 7.03 18.17
C TYR A 175 6.15 5.54 18.52
N TRP A 176 6.84 5.06 19.56
CA TRP A 176 6.92 3.65 19.92
C TRP A 176 5.98 3.21 21.03
N ASN A 177 4.89 3.88 21.24
CA ASN A 177 3.90 3.45 22.23
C ASN A 177 3.15 2.21 21.74
N ILE A 178 3.87 1.09 21.56
CA ILE A 178 3.34 -0.18 21.06
C ILE A 178 2.64 -0.94 22.18
N GLN A 179 3.09 -0.76 23.40
CA GLN A 179 2.47 -1.37 24.58
C GLN A 179 1.56 -0.35 25.25
N GLU A 180 0.31 -0.67 25.31
CA GLU A 180 -0.78 0.18 25.81
C GLU A 180 -0.54 0.71 27.23
N ASN A 181 0.42 0.13 27.95
CA ASN A 181 0.76 0.45 29.34
C ASN A 181 2.23 0.82 29.55
N SER A 182 2.99 1.10 28.50
CA SER A 182 4.37 1.53 28.71
C SER A 182 4.40 2.98 29.17
N VAL A 183 4.69 3.20 30.40
CA VAL A 183 5.00 4.51 30.95
C VAL A 183 6.30 4.99 30.30
N GLN A 184 6.24 6.12 29.62
CA GLN A 184 7.38 6.67 28.90
C GLN A 184 8.17 7.60 29.82
N THR A 185 9.48 7.45 29.81
CA THR A 185 10.41 8.35 30.47
C THR A 185 11.11 9.26 29.46
N LEU A 186 11.71 10.33 29.91
CA LEU A 186 12.52 11.18 29.03
C LEU A 186 13.71 10.43 28.41
N PRO A 187 14.48 9.59 29.16
CA PRO A 187 15.48 8.71 28.56
C PRO A 187 14.92 7.79 27.46
N ASP A 188 13.70 7.24 27.63
CA ASP A 188 13.09 6.39 26.60
C ASP A 188 12.84 7.13 25.29
N LEU A 189 12.40 8.40 25.37
CA LEU A 189 12.20 9.24 24.18
C LEU A 189 13.51 9.47 23.42
N TRP A 190 14.63 9.66 24.13
CA TRP A 190 15.93 9.79 23.52
C TRP A 190 16.43 8.47 22.93
N ALA A 191 16.31 7.38 23.69
CA ALA A 191 16.71 6.06 23.24
C ALA A 191 15.99 5.64 21.94
N GLN A 192 14.75 6.08 21.73
CA GLN A 192 14.01 5.82 20.49
C GLN A 192 14.70 6.37 19.24
N MET A 193 15.39 7.53 19.35
CA MET A 193 16.13 8.11 18.21
C MET A 193 17.40 7.34 17.89
N GLU A 194 17.97 6.64 18.86
CA GLU A 194 19.21 5.88 18.73
C GLU A 194 18.96 4.44 18.29
N THR A 195 17.74 3.96 18.35
CA THR A 195 17.41 2.58 17.96
C THR A 195 17.66 2.35 16.48
N ARG A 196 17.96 1.10 16.14
CA ARG A 196 18.02 0.62 14.76
C ARG A 196 16.78 1.03 13.97
N ASN A 197 15.60 0.90 14.57
CA ASN A 197 14.33 1.16 13.94
C ASN A 197 14.05 2.65 13.65
N SER A 198 14.82 3.57 14.24
CA SER A 198 14.72 5.00 13.93
C SER A 198 15.43 5.38 12.63
N ALA A 199 16.33 4.53 12.12
CA ALA A 199 17.04 4.74 10.85
C ALA A 199 16.06 4.63 9.66
N TRP A 200 15.42 5.74 9.36
CA TRP A 200 14.35 5.80 8.35
C TRP A 200 14.83 5.37 6.96
N ASN A 201 16.07 5.71 6.62
CA ASN A 201 16.72 5.31 5.36
C ASN A 201 16.63 3.80 5.08
N LEU A 202 16.78 2.98 6.13
CA LEU A 202 16.87 1.53 6.00
C LEU A 202 15.51 0.85 6.02
N TYR A 203 14.61 1.33 6.90
CA TYR A 203 13.40 0.58 7.23
C TYR A 203 12.14 1.15 6.58
N CYS A 204 12.07 2.46 6.43
CA CYS A 204 10.85 3.12 5.99
C CYS A 204 10.93 3.58 4.54
N ALA A 205 12.09 4.07 4.11
CA ALA A 205 12.29 4.65 2.79
C ALA A 205 11.85 3.72 1.64
N ARG A 206 11.99 2.41 1.82
CA ARG A 206 11.62 1.40 0.79
C ARG A 206 10.16 1.44 0.36
N CYS A 207 9.26 1.70 1.34
CA CYS A 207 7.84 1.79 1.11
C CYS A 207 7.34 3.23 1.04
N HIS A 208 8.22 4.22 1.24
CA HIS A 208 7.88 5.62 1.32
C HIS A 208 8.59 6.49 0.27
N THR A 209 9.40 5.87 -0.60
CA THR A 209 10.08 6.52 -1.73
C THR A 209 10.02 5.61 -2.96
N THR A 210 10.31 6.18 -4.12
CA THR A 210 10.39 5.45 -5.40
C THR A 210 11.85 5.24 -5.78
N ASN A 211 12.17 4.02 -6.20
CA ASN A 211 13.52 3.59 -6.60
C ASN A 211 14.57 3.92 -5.55
N LEU A 212 14.44 3.34 -4.35
CA LEU A 212 15.44 3.46 -3.29
C LEU A 212 16.68 2.64 -3.63
N GLU A 213 17.83 3.28 -3.68
CA GLU A 213 19.13 2.65 -3.79
C GLU A 213 19.91 2.80 -2.48
N ILE A 214 20.44 1.70 -1.97
CA ILE A 214 21.29 1.66 -0.78
C ILE A 214 22.72 1.47 -1.25
N HIS A 215 23.56 2.48 -1.08
CA HIS A 215 24.95 2.46 -1.53
C HIS A 215 25.88 1.86 -0.48
N GLU A 216 25.73 2.32 0.75
CA GLU A 216 26.55 1.87 1.88
C GLU A 216 25.64 1.59 3.07
N ARG A 217 25.99 0.57 3.84
CA ARG A 217 25.28 0.16 5.03
C ARG A 217 26.28 -0.37 6.06
N ASP A 218 26.13 0.06 7.31
CA ASP A 218 26.95 -0.45 8.41
C ASP A 218 26.60 -1.91 8.75
N GLU A 219 27.52 -2.61 9.41
CA GLU A 219 27.35 -4.01 9.82
C GLU A 219 26.10 -4.22 10.69
N TRP A 220 25.78 -3.24 11.53
CA TRP A 220 24.66 -3.31 12.47
C TRP A 220 23.32 -2.86 11.89
N HIS A 221 23.30 -2.46 10.62
CA HIS A 221 22.11 -1.95 9.95
C HIS A 221 21.44 -0.78 10.69
N THR A 222 22.23 0.11 11.25
CA THR A 222 21.77 1.31 11.94
C THR A 222 21.96 2.57 11.11
N ARG A 223 22.83 2.50 10.09
CA ARG A 223 23.19 3.59 9.19
C ARG A 223 23.19 3.12 7.74
N ALA A 224 22.77 3.97 6.83
CA ALA A 224 22.87 3.73 5.40
C ALA A 224 22.97 5.04 4.63
N SER A 225 23.81 5.03 3.60
CA SER A 225 23.79 6.03 2.52
C SER A 225 22.80 5.57 1.47
N VAL A 226 21.85 6.41 1.12
CA VAL A 226 20.77 6.07 0.16
C VAL A 226 20.50 7.22 -0.78
N THR A 227 20.02 6.86 -1.98
CA THR A 227 19.38 7.77 -2.93
C THR A 227 18.02 7.22 -3.32
N TRP A 228 17.15 8.04 -3.87
CA TRP A 228 15.87 7.67 -4.44
C TRP A 228 15.52 8.57 -5.61
N GLN A 229 14.69 8.07 -6.51
CA GLN A 229 14.21 8.85 -7.67
C GLN A 229 13.23 9.93 -7.23
N GLU A 230 12.23 9.55 -6.42
CA GLU A 230 11.19 10.46 -5.94
C GLU A 230 10.86 10.24 -4.47
N LYS A 231 10.50 11.33 -3.79
CA LYS A 231 9.81 11.28 -2.50
C LYS A 231 8.37 10.81 -2.71
N GLY A 232 7.87 9.96 -1.81
CA GLY A 232 6.56 9.35 -1.99
C GLY A 232 6.58 8.18 -2.98
N ILE A 233 5.39 7.68 -3.28
CA ILE A 233 5.18 6.53 -4.14
C ILE A 233 4.77 7.04 -5.51
N GLY A 234 5.75 7.15 -6.40
CA GLY A 234 5.58 7.57 -7.80
C GLY A 234 4.96 6.48 -8.66
N CYS A 235 4.67 6.85 -9.92
CA CYS A 235 4.10 5.93 -10.89
C CYS A 235 4.92 4.65 -11.04
N GLU A 236 6.23 4.80 -11.10
CA GLU A 236 7.17 3.71 -11.36
C GLU A 236 7.36 2.76 -10.15
N ALA A 237 6.92 3.16 -8.95
CA ALA A 237 6.91 2.25 -7.81
C ALA A 237 5.93 1.08 -8.02
N CYS A 238 4.86 1.30 -8.78
CA CYS A 238 3.85 0.30 -9.11
C CYS A 238 3.97 -0.24 -10.53
N HIS A 239 4.39 0.60 -11.48
CA HIS A 239 4.42 0.27 -12.90
C HIS A 239 5.80 -0.19 -13.40
N GLY A 240 6.85 -0.04 -12.58
CA GLY A 240 8.24 -0.30 -12.97
C GLY A 240 8.85 0.85 -13.78
N PRO A 241 10.16 0.76 -14.13
CA PRO A 241 10.92 1.82 -14.80
C PRO A 241 10.35 2.14 -16.17
N GLY A 242 10.22 3.43 -16.48
CA GLY A 242 9.41 3.92 -17.59
C GLY A 242 10.16 4.27 -18.89
N SER A 243 11.52 4.28 -18.92
CA SER A 243 12.24 4.79 -20.08
C SER A 243 11.94 4.05 -21.39
N LEU A 244 11.81 2.73 -21.35
CA LEU A 244 11.42 1.93 -22.53
C LEU A 244 9.97 2.16 -22.95
N HIS A 245 9.07 2.41 -22.01
CA HIS A 245 7.70 2.78 -22.30
C HIS A 245 7.65 4.11 -23.06
N VAL A 246 8.37 5.11 -22.60
CA VAL A 246 8.45 6.43 -23.26
C VAL A 246 9.00 6.25 -24.68
N ALA A 247 10.14 5.59 -24.84
CA ALA A 247 10.74 5.32 -26.15
C ALA A 247 9.80 4.54 -27.08
N TYR A 248 9.03 3.57 -26.55
CA TYR A 248 8.02 2.84 -27.28
C TYR A 248 6.91 3.76 -27.79
N MET A 249 6.38 4.64 -26.94
CA MET A 249 5.29 5.55 -27.29
C MET A 249 5.72 6.64 -28.27
N GLU A 250 6.97 7.07 -28.24
CA GLU A 250 7.55 8.03 -29.16
C GLU A 250 7.95 7.41 -30.50
N SER A 251 8.01 6.08 -30.59
CA SER A 251 8.37 5.40 -31.84
C SER A 251 7.29 5.51 -32.90
N SER A 252 7.65 5.21 -34.17
CA SER A 252 6.70 5.25 -35.28
C SER A 252 5.53 4.27 -35.07
N PRO A 253 4.33 4.54 -35.63
CA PRO A 253 3.19 3.61 -35.50
C PRO A 253 3.49 2.18 -35.98
N VAL A 254 4.33 2.03 -37.01
CA VAL A 254 4.74 0.71 -37.53
C VAL A 254 5.62 -0.01 -36.55
N ASN A 255 6.57 0.70 -35.93
CA ASN A 255 7.42 0.12 -34.89
C ASN A 255 6.60 -0.27 -33.65
N ARG A 256 5.65 0.57 -33.22
CA ARG A 256 4.75 0.24 -32.09
C ARG A 256 3.95 -1.04 -32.33
N VAL A 257 3.42 -1.22 -33.54
CA VAL A 257 2.71 -2.48 -33.89
C VAL A 257 3.65 -3.68 -33.86
N ALA A 258 4.87 -3.54 -34.39
CA ALA A 258 5.87 -4.64 -34.37
C ALA A 258 6.30 -4.98 -32.94
N MET A 259 6.57 -3.97 -32.11
CA MET A 259 6.94 -4.16 -30.68
C MET A 259 5.80 -4.77 -29.89
N PHE A 260 4.56 -4.31 -30.10
CA PHE A 260 3.37 -4.90 -29.51
C PHE A 260 3.25 -6.39 -29.85
N ALA A 261 3.30 -6.73 -31.13
CA ALA A 261 3.18 -8.11 -31.59
C ALA A 261 4.32 -9.00 -31.04
N ARG A 262 5.55 -8.50 -31.04
CA ARG A 262 6.69 -9.23 -30.48
C ARG A 262 6.54 -9.47 -28.99
N ASN A 263 6.25 -8.44 -28.20
CA ASN A 263 6.08 -8.58 -26.76
C ASN A 263 4.94 -9.52 -26.42
N HIS A 264 3.83 -9.46 -27.16
CA HIS A 264 2.71 -10.37 -26.98
C HIS A 264 3.09 -11.83 -27.24
N LEU A 265 3.84 -12.09 -28.31
CA LEU A 265 4.31 -13.44 -28.66
C LEU A 265 5.36 -13.99 -27.69
N GLU A 266 6.18 -13.14 -27.11
CA GLU A 266 7.23 -13.51 -26.15
C GLU A 266 6.72 -13.51 -24.70
N GLY A 267 5.42 -13.24 -24.47
CA GLY A 267 4.83 -13.19 -23.12
C GLY A 267 5.35 -12.02 -22.28
N ARG A 268 5.85 -10.97 -22.94
CA ARG A 268 6.33 -9.76 -22.29
C ARG A 268 5.22 -8.71 -22.20
N PRO A 269 5.35 -7.70 -21.35
CA PRO A 269 4.41 -6.58 -21.33
C PRO A 269 4.43 -5.83 -22.64
N VAL A 270 3.26 -5.65 -23.18
CA VAL A 270 3.11 -5.04 -24.51
C VAL A 270 3.56 -3.59 -24.57
N ALA A 271 3.61 -2.89 -23.46
CA ALA A 271 4.00 -1.49 -23.39
C ALA A 271 5.22 -1.24 -22.47
N TYR A 272 5.96 -2.25 -22.11
CA TYR A 272 7.18 -2.19 -21.27
C TYR A 272 6.97 -1.67 -19.84
N VAL A 273 5.74 -1.53 -19.37
CA VAL A 273 5.38 -1.21 -17.99
C VAL A 273 4.32 -2.18 -17.49
N ALA A 274 4.31 -2.43 -16.19
CA ALA A 274 3.30 -3.27 -15.58
C ALA A 274 1.93 -2.58 -15.60
N ASN A 275 0.90 -3.32 -16.01
CA ASN A 275 -0.49 -2.90 -15.84
C ASN A 275 -1.20 -3.98 -14.99
N ALA A 276 -1.54 -3.64 -13.77
CA ALA A 276 -2.12 -4.57 -12.81
C ALA A 276 -3.39 -5.27 -13.35
N ASP A 277 -4.24 -4.56 -14.12
CA ASP A 277 -5.45 -5.14 -14.71
C ASP A 277 -5.17 -6.31 -15.68
N LYS A 278 -3.96 -6.36 -16.22
CA LYS A 278 -3.55 -7.37 -17.21
C LYS A 278 -2.65 -8.46 -16.64
N LEU A 279 -2.35 -8.37 -15.36
CA LEU A 279 -1.55 -9.38 -14.67
C LEU A 279 -2.46 -10.48 -14.09
N PRO A 280 -1.94 -11.69 -13.91
CA PRO A 280 -2.56 -12.68 -13.04
C PRO A 280 -2.83 -12.07 -11.65
N LYS A 281 -3.89 -12.54 -10.97
CA LYS A 281 -4.35 -11.98 -9.69
C LYS A 281 -3.22 -11.84 -8.68
N GLU A 282 -2.44 -12.89 -8.47
CA GLU A 282 -1.34 -12.93 -7.50
C GLU A 282 -0.26 -11.89 -7.80
N GLN A 283 0.09 -11.73 -9.06
CA GLN A 283 1.08 -10.73 -9.49
C GLN A 283 0.53 -9.32 -9.35
N ALA A 284 -0.72 -9.09 -9.76
CA ALA A 284 -1.41 -7.81 -9.61
C ALA A 284 -1.48 -7.38 -8.14
N MET A 285 -1.84 -8.31 -7.26
CA MET A 285 -1.91 -8.11 -5.82
C MET A 285 -0.54 -7.84 -5.20
N SER A 286 0.50 -8.47 -5.73
CA SER A 286 1.87 -8.34 -5.23
C SER A 286 2.44 -6.94 -5.41
N VAL A 287 1.96 -6.16 -6.38
CA VAL A 287 2.29 -4.74 -6.53
C VAL A 287 1.98 -3.96 -5.25
N CYS A 288 0.83 -4.24 -4.62
CA CYS A 288 0.42 -3.61 -3.36
C CYS A 288 1.11 -4.27 -2.16
N ALA A 289 1.20 -5.59 -2.16
CA ALA A 289 1.76 -6.39 -1.07
C ALA A 289 3.20 -6.04 -0.73
N ARG A 290 3.98 -5.61 -1.70
CA ARG A 290 5.36 -5.12 -1.52
C ARG A 290 5.49 -4.13 -0.34
N CYS A 291 4.49 -3.28 -0.15
CA CYS A 291 4.46 -2.30 0.92
C CYS A 291 3.40 -2.61 1.99
N HIS A 292 2.23 -3.10 1.59
CA HIS A 292 1.09 -3.35 2.46
C HIS A 292 1.06 -4.75 3.10
N GLY A 293 1.96 -5.64 2.71
CA GLY A 293 2.16 -6.95 3.32
C GLY A 293 3.50 -7.11 4.02
N ALA A 294 4.34 -6.08 4.03
CA ALA A 294 5.72 -6.20 4.38
C ALA A 294 5.98 -6.21 5.89
N ASP A 295 6.78 -7.16 6.32
CA ASP A 295 7.52 -7.08 7.57
C ASP A 295 8.80 -6.27 7.36
N ILE A 296 8.76 -5.00 7.75
CA ILE A 296 9.89 -4.07 7.60
C ILE A 296 11.11 -4.43 8.44
N PHE A 297 10.95 -5.34 9.41
CA PHE A 297 12.01 -5.70 10.37
C PHE A 297 12.57 -7.11 10.15
N SER A 298 12.03 -7.87 9.19
CA SER A 298 12.48 -9.24 8.94
C SER A 298 13.85 -9.31 8.29
N ALA A 299 14.48 -10.49 8.39
CA ALA A 299 15.72 -10.81 7.69
C ALA A 299 15.59 -10.81 6.16
N HIS A 300 14.36 -10.79 5.64
CA HIS A 300 14.04 -10.79 4.22
C HIS A 300 14.14 -9.40 3.57
N GLN A 301 15.07 -8.57 4.02
CA GLN A 301 15.33 -7.27 3.40
C GLN A 301 15.71 -7.36 1.91
N ASP A 302 16.23 -8.50 1.49
CA ASP A 302 16.54 -8.76 0.09
C ASP A 302 15.29 -8.92 -0.79
N PHE A 303 14.14 -9.24 -0.18
CA PHE A 303 12.86 -9.28 -0.84
C PHE A 303 12.56 -8.01 -1.65
N TYR A 304 12.75 -6.82 -1.07
CA TYR A 304 12.53 -5.56 -1.77
C TYR A 304 13.48 -5.33 -2.95
N ARG A 305 14.64 -5.95 -2.92
CA ARG A 305 15.63 -5.89 -3.99
C ARG A 305 15.33 -6.87 -5.12
N LEU A 306 14.60 -7.95 -4.80
CA LEU A 306 14.30 -9.02 -5.74
C LEU A 306 12.92 -8.87 -6.39
N TYR A 307 12.02 -8.11 -5.78
CA TYR A 307 10.69 -7.91 -6.32
C TYR A 307 10.70 -6.89 -7.48
N GLU A 308 10.05 -7.26 -8.57
CA GLU A 308 9.77 -6.36 -9.70
C GLU A 308 8.30 -6.47 -10.13
N PRO A 309 7.60 -5.34 -10.30
CA PRO A 309 6.20 -5.34 -10.68
C PRO A 309 5.95 -6.02 -12.01
N GLY A 310 5.06 -7.00 -12.03
CA GLY A 310 4.52 -7.57 -13.25
C GLY A 310 5.42 -8.49 -14.07
N TYR A 311 6.67 -8.69 -13.70
CA TYR A 311 7.61 -9.53 -14.45
C TYR A 311 8.44 -10.43 -13.56
N SER A 312 8.72 -11.64 -14.08
CA SER A 312 9.72 -12.53 -13.54
C SER A 312 10.96 -12.50 -14.43
N ARG A 313 11.98 -11.83 -13.98
CA ARG A 313 13.34 -12.02 -14.48
C ARG A 313 13.97 -13.18 -13.71
N SER A 314 14.94 -13.87 -14.29
CA SER A 314 15.69 -14.92 -13.57
C SER A 314 16.20 -14.35 -12.22
N GLY A 315 15.73 -14.92 -11.11
CA GLY A 315 16.06 -14.48 -9.74
C GLY A 315 15.21 -13.33 -9.20
N ARG A 316 14.22 -12.81 -9.93
CA ARG A 316 13.27 -11.80 -9.43
C ARG A 316 11.95 -12.42 -9.02
N ILE A 317 11.30 -11.82 -8.05
CA ILE A 317 10.02 -12.26 -7.49
C ILE A 317 8.93 -11.32 -8.00
N ASN A 318 7.86 -11.88 -8.55
CA ASN A 318 6.70 -11.13 -9.00
C ASN A 318 5.38 -11.61 -8.39
N ASP A 319 5.41 -12.71 -7.65
CA ASP A 319 4.29 -13.23 -6.87
C ASP A 319 4.71 -13.37 -5.41
N LEU A 320 4.02 -12.64 -4.53
CA LEU A 320 4.27 -12.57 -3.10
C LEU A 320 3.27 -13.37 -2.28
N SER A 321 2.21 -13.86 -2.88
CA SER A 321 1.13 -14.53 -2.16
C SER A 321 1.63 -15.79 -1.45
N GLU A 322 2.43 -16.61 -2.12
CA GLU A 322 3.02 -17.81 -1.54
C GLU A 322 4.00 -17.49 -0.41
N TYR A 323 4.81 -16.45 -0.59
CA TYR A 323 5.71 -15.97 0.45
C TYR A 323 4.96 -15.62 1.74
N PHE A 324 3.86 -14.87 1.62
CA PHE A 324 3.08 -14.46 2.79
C PHE A 324 2.28 -15.61 3.42
N ARG A 325 1.86 -16.61 2.64
CA ARG A 325 1.19 -17.81 3.17
C ARG A 325 2.14 -18.68 3.99
N GLN A 326 3.40 -18.80 3.56
CA GLN A 326 4.40 -19.66 4.21
C GLN A 326 5.08 -19.00 5.42
N ALA A 327 5.01 -17.67 5.55
CA ALA A 327 5.65 -16.99 6.67
C ALA A 327 5.03 -17.44 8.00
N PRO A 328 5.81 -18.07 8.90
CA PRO A 328 5.25 -18.59 10.14
C PRO A 328 4.77 -17.46 11.04
N LEU A 329 3.53 -17.57 11.51
CA LEU A 329 2.97 -16.69 12.51
C LEU A 329 3.26 -17.28 13.90
N THR A 330 4.32 -16.85 14.55
CA THR A 330 4.65 -17.31 15.89
C THR A 330 4.27 -16.21 16.89
N PRO A 331 3.22 -16.40 17.72
CA PRO A 331 2.85 -15.43 18.74
C PRO A 331 4.04 -15.12 19.66
N GLY A 332 4.27 -13.82 19.94
CA GLY A 332 5.32 -13.36 20.85
C GLY A 332 6.73 -13.26 20.25
N ARG A 333 6.97 -13.66 18.98
CA ARG A 333 8.25 -13.46 18.28
C ARG A 333 8.13 -12.54 17.07
N MET A 334 6.97 -11.94 16.90
CA MET A 334 6.63 -11.18 15.71
C MET A 334 7.09 -9.74 15.85
N THR A 335 7.43 -9.15 14.74
CA THR A 335 7.68 -7.72 14.71
C THR A 335 6.36 -6.96 14.85
N PRO A 336 6.38 -5.70 15.31
CA PRO A 336 5.16 -4.91 15.47
C PRO A 336 4.29 -4.76 14.21
N THR A 337 4.83 -5.08 13.05
CA THR A 337 4.11 -5.02 11.76
C THR A 337 3.40 -6.31 11.39
N VAL A 338 3.88 -7.44 11.92
CA VAL A 338 3.37 -8.79 11.65
C VAL A 338 2.96 -9.43 12.98
N GLU A 339 2.03 -8.81 13.66
CA GLU A 339 1.48 -9.31 14.92
C GLU A 339 0.09 -9.90 14.74
N VAL A 340 -0.21 -10.87 15.58
CA VAL A 340 -1.55 -11.42 15.74
C VAL A 340 -2.07 -11.21 17.17
N TRP A 341 -3.38 -11.07 17.28
CA TRP A 341 -4.07 -11.13 18.54
C TRP A 341 -3.98 -12.53 19.16
N GLN A 342 -4.36 -12.68 20.43
CA GLN A 342 -4.25 -13.95 21.12
C GLN A 342 -5.17 -15.05 20.55
N ASN A 343 -6.17 -14.66 19.78
CA ASN A 343 -7.04 -15.56 19.00
C ASN A 343 -6.52 -15.85 17.58
N GLY A 344 -5.26 -15.51 17.27
CA GLY A 344 -4.62 -15.74 15.97
C GLY A 344 -5.01 -14.75 14.86
N ARG A 345 -5.89 -13.78 15.14
CA ARG A 345 -6.32 -12.80 14.12
C ARG A 345 -5.26 -11.73 13.87
N PRO A 346 -5.22 -11.17 12.66
CA PRO A 346 -4.30 -10.10 12.30
C PRO A 346 -4.38 -8.89 13.25
N ARG A 347 -3.24 -8.46 13.76
CA ARG A 347 -3.09 -7.27 14.60
C ARG A 347 -2.21 -6.20 13.95
N GLY A 348 -1.08 -6.56 13.39
CA GLY A 348 -0.13 -5.63 12.83
C GLY A 348 -0.48 -5.14 11.43
N ILE A 349 -0.03 -3.92 11.06
CA ILE A 349 -0.32 -3.30 9.74
C ILE A 349 0.22 -4.13 8.57
N GLY A 350 1.31 -4.87 8.74
CA GLY A 350 1.86 -5.78 7.74
C GLY A 350 0.99 -7.00 7.47
N MET A 351 -0.04 -7.22 8.27
CA MET A 351 -0.99 -8.33 8.10
C MET A 351 -2.15 -8.00 7.14
N LEU A 352 -2.25 -6.78 6.62
CA LEU A 352 -3.36 -6.39 5.72
C LEU A 352 -3.45 -7.26 4.48
N PHE A 353 -2.34 -7.47 3.80
CA PHE A 353 -2.31 -8.33 2.61
C PHE A 353 -2.58 -9.80 2.98
N ARG A 354 -1.96 -10.29 4.03
CA ARG A 354 -2.17 -11.65 4.50
C ARG A 354 -3.62 -11.91 4.88
N SER A 355 -4.25 -11.02 5.62
CA SER A 355 -5.66 -11.15 6.00
C SER A 355 -6.60 -11.19 4.78
N LEU A 356 -6.26 -10.47 3.71
CA LEU A 356 -7.02 -10.52 2.48
C LEU A 356 -6.85 -11.86 1.74
N ILE A 357 -5.62 -12.34 1.53
CA ILE A 357 -5.40 -13.60 0.80
C ILE A 357 -5.88 -14.84 1.55
N GLU A 358 -6.13 -14.74 2.85
CA GLU A 358 -6.74 -15.78 3.68
C GLU A 358 -8.29 -15.63 3.74
N SER A 359 -8.86 -14.61 3.14
CA SER A 359 -10.31 -14.39 3.11
C SER A 359 -11.01 -15.22 2.05
N ALA A 360 -12.28 -15.59 2.30
CA ALA A 360 -13.09 -16.28 1.30
C ALA A 360 -13.33 -15.43 0.05
N CYS A 361 -13.39 -14.10 0.18
CA CYS A 361 -13.51 -13.19 -0.96
C CYS A 361 -12.33 -13.32 -1.93
N TYR A 362 -11.12 -13.46 -1.41
CA TYR A 362 -9.94 -13.68 -2.25
C TYR A 362 -9.91 -15.09 -2.83
N ASP A 363 -10.19 -16.11 -2.00
CA ASP A 363 -10.05 -17.52 -2.39
C ASP A 363 -11.11 -17.96 -3.39
N GLN A 364 -12.36 -17.48 -3.26
CA GLN A 364 -13.50 -17.93 -4.06
C GLN A 364 -13.88 -16.96 -5.19
N ALA A 365 -13.35 -15.72 -5.17
CA ALA A 365 -13.61 -14.72 -6.19
C ALA A 365 -12.29 -14.09 -6.68
N GLU A 366 -12.36 -13.44 -7.85
CA GLU A 366 -11.22 -12.73 -8.45
C GLU A 366 -11.00 -11.32 -7.85
N VAL A 367 -11.26 -11.15 -6.55
CA VAL A 367 -11.13 -9.86 -5.86
C VAL A 367 -9.68 -9.43 -5.74
N ARG A 368 -9.41 -8.17 -6.08
CA ARG A 368 -8.11 -7.51 -6.06
C ARG A 368 -8.18 -6.22 -5.24
N CYS A 369 -7.05 -5.71 -4.78
CA CYS A 369 -7.02 -4.46 -3.99
C CYS A 369 -7.74 -3.31 -4.69
N TYR A 370 -7.53 -3.16 -5.97
CA TYR A 370 -8.07 -2.04 -6.74
C TYR A 370 -9.54 -2.21 -7.18
N ASP A 371 -10.16 -3.36 -6.94
CA ASP A 371 -11.62 -3.48 -7.06
C ASP A 371 -12.33 -2.67 -5.96
N CYS A 372 -11.63 -2.41 -4.86
CA CYS A 372 -12.11 -1.63 -3.73
C CYS A 372 -11.34 -0.32 -3.51
N HIS A 373 -10.12 -0.18 -4.00
CA HIS A 373 -9.27 0.98 -3.78
C HIS A 373 -8.75 1.55 -5.09
N ASN A 374 -8.87 2.87 -5.30
CA ASN A 374 -8.17 3.53 -6.39
C ASN A 374 -6.81 4.06 -5.89
N PRO A 375 -5.67 3.47 -6.31
CA PRO A 375 -4.36 3.89 -5.85
C PRO A 375 -3.93 5.26 -6.41
N HIS A 376 -4.61 5.75 -7.46
CA HIS A 376 -4.31 7.03 -8.10
C HIS A 376 -5.06 8.21 -7.47
N GLN A 377 -6.02 7.98 -6.56
CA GLN A 377 -6.87 9.04 -6.05
C GLN A 377 -6.70 9.26 -4.55
N ASN A 378 -7.10 10.43 -4.10
CA ASN A 378 -7.33 10.67 -2.68
C ASN A 378 -8.59 9.89 -2.28
N LYS A 379 -8.59 9.32 -1.07
CA LYS A 379 -9.72 8.53 -0.53
C LYS A 379 -11.07 9.23 -0.56
N ALA A 380 -11.10 10.56 -0.61
CA ALA A 380 -12.33 11.33 -0.65
C ALA A 380 -13.02 11.32 -2.03
N GLU A 381 -12.31 10.92 -3.09
CA GLU A 381 -12.76 11.00 -4.48
C GLU A 381 -12.80 9.61 -5.14
N ALA A 382 -13.15 8.58 -4.38
CA ALA A 382 -13.16 7.21 -4.87
C ALA A 382 -14.05 7.03 -6.10
N VAL A 383 -13.66 6.05 -6.94
CA VAL A 383 -14.37 5.65 -8.15
C VAL A 383 -15.88 5.60 -7.95
N PRO A 384 -16.71 6.16 -8.87
CA PRO A 384 -18.14 6.02 -8.80
C PRO A 384 -18.55 4.54 -8.68
N GLY A 385 -19.22 4.19 -7.59
CA GLY A 385 -19.62 2.81 -7.27
C GLY A 385 -18.64 2.06 -6.36
N ILE A 386 -17.46 2.62 -6.10
CA ILE A 386 -16.46 2.07 -5.17
C ILE A 386 -16.19 3.13 -4.10
N LEU A 387 -16.21 2.75 -2.85
CA LEU A 387 -16.25 3.65 -1.70
C LEU A 387 -15.09 4.63 -1.60
N ALA A 388 -15.43 5.88 -1.46
CA ALA A 388 -14.67 6.72 -0.55
C ALA A 388 -14.70 6.07 0.84
N ALA A 389 -13.57 6.02 1.53
CA ALA A 389 -13.50 5.47 2.90
C ALA A 389 -14.38 6.23 3.91
N SER A 390 -15.06 7.29 3.47
CA SER A 390 -16.00 8.11 4.22
C SER A 390 -17.46 7.92 3.81
N SER A 391 -17.76 7.18 2.73
CA SER A 391 -19.15 6.94 2.37
C SER A 391 -19.67 5.71 3.11
N ALA A 392 -20.66 5.92 3.94
CA ALA A 392 -21.43 4.87 4.56
C ALA A 392 -22.24 4.14 3.48
N SER A 393 -21.72 3.05 2.96
CA SER A 393 -22.32 2.30 1.85
C SER A 393 -21.91 0.83 1.90
N ASN A 394 -22.84 -0.05 1.54
CA ASN A 394 -22.59 -1.48 1.37
C ASN A 394 -22.25 -1.88 -0.08
N ALA A 395 -22.17 -0.91 -0.99
CA ALA A 395 -22.05 -1.14 -2.43
C ALA A 395 -20.91 -2.07 -2.87
N TYR A 396 -19.83 -2.17 -2.11
CA TYR A 396 -18.76 -3.15 -2.41
C TYR A 396 -19.18 -4.59 -2.25
N CYS A 397 -19.96 -4.81 -1.17
CA CYS A 397 -20.34 -6.16 -0.79
C CYS A 397 -21.56 -6.57 -1.58
N SER A 398 -22.50 -5.64 -1.79
CA SER A 398 -23.77 -5.84 -2.49
C SER A 398 -23.61 -6.34 -3.91
N GLY A 399 -22.56 -5.96 -4.62
CA GLY A 399 -22.29 -6.44 -5.98
C GLY A 399 -22.08 -7.95 -6.10
N CYS A 400 -21.75 -8.62 -4.98
CA CYS A 400 -21.61 -10.08 -4.91
C CYS A 400 -22.59 -10.73 -3.93
N HIS A 401 -23.07 -9.97 -2.93
CA HIS A 401 -23.96 -10.44 -1.86
C HIS A 401 -25.35 -9.80 -1.99
N GLU A 402 -25.99 -9.93 -3.16
CA GLU A 402 -27.29 -9.33 -3.48
C GLU A 402 -28.42 -9.79 -2.54
N ASP A 403 -28.39 -11.05 -2.10
CA ASP A 403 -29.41 -11.62 -1.22
C ASP A 403 -29.44 -10.92 0.15
N ILE A 404 -28.26 -10.54 0.67
CA ILE A 404 -28.14 -9.82 1.95
C ILE A 404 -28.46 -8.34 1.78
N ASP A 405 -28.12 -7.75 0.63
CA ASP A 405 -28.39 -6.35 0.35
C ASP A 405 -29.89 -6.05 0.21
N SER A 406 -30.69 -7.05 -0.09
CA SER A 406 -32.17 -6.91 -0.16
C SER A 406 -32.83 -6.60 1.21
N ASP A 407 -32.20 -7.02 2.32
CA ASP A 407 -32.64 -6.74 3.70
C ASP A 407 -31.43 -6.60 4.66
N PRO A 408 -30.67 -5.51 4.57
CA PRO A 408 -29.52 -5.30 5.45
C PRO A 408 -29.90 -5.26 6.94
N ALA A 409 -31.05 -4.67 7.28
CA ALA A 409 -31.52 -4.55 8.65
C ALA A 409 -31.84 -5.93 9.26
N GLY A 410 -32.48 -6.82 8.50
CA GLY A 410 -32.77 -8.18 8.91
C GLY A 410 -31.49 -9.00 9.13
N HIS A 411 -30.44 -8.77 8.33
CA HIS A 411 -29.15 -9.43 8.50
C HIS A 411 -28.35 -8.84 9.67
N THR A 412 -28.30 -7.53 9.81
CA THR A 412 -27.41 -6.84 10.77
C THR A 412 -28.06 -6.61 12.14
N ALA A 413 -29.38 -6.69 12.23
CA ALA A 413 -30.17 -6.26 13.39
C ALA A 413 -29.96 -4.78 13.79
N HIS A 414 -29.57 -3.93 12.80
CA HIS A 414 -29.42 -2.49 12.93
C HIS A 414 -30.23 -1.76 11.85
N GLU A 415 -30.73 -0.56 12.14
CA GLU A 415 -31.44 0.26 11.15
C GLU A 415 -30.55 0.56 9.95
N THR A 416 -31.08 0.39 8.74
CA THR A 416 -30.37 0.64 7.48
C THR A 416 -29.86 2.08 7.41
N GLY A 417 -28.57 2.27 7.18
CA GLY A 417 -27.90 3.56 7.11
C GLY A 417 -27.31 4.05 8.43
N GLU A 418 -27.64 3.40 9.55
CA GLU A 418 -27.06 3.69 10.85
C GLU A 418 -25.79 2.86 11.12
N PRO A 419 -24.91 3.29 12.06
CA PRO A 419 -23.75 2.49 12.49
C PRO A 419 -24.16 1.07 12.88
N GLY A 420 -23.40 0.08 12.39
CA GLY A 420 -23.70 -1.34 12.58
C GLY A 420 -24.48 -1.97 11.43
N SER A 421 -25.12 -1.17 10.54
CA SER A 421 -25.79 -1.67 9.34
C SER A 421 -24.85 -1.83 8.14
N PHE A 422 -23.61 -1.39 8.28
CA PHE A 422 -22.62 -1.51 7.22
C PHE A 422 -21.86 -2.82 7.35
N CYS A 423 -21.77 -3.58 6.26
CA CYS A 423 -21.12 -4.88 6.18
C CYS A 423 -19.72 -4.86 6.81
N TYR A 424 -18.95 -3.80 6.53
CA TYR A 424 -17.60 -3.62 7.04
C TYR A 424 -17.52 -3.35 8.55
N ASP A 425 -18.59 -2.96 9.23
CA ASP A 425 -18.55 -2.75 10.68
C ASP A 425 -18.41 -4.07 11.43
N CYS A 426 -18.99 -5.14 10.89
CA CYS A 426 -18.90 -6.48 11.45
C CYS A 426 -17.81 -7.33 10.78
N HIS A 427 -17.70 -7.30 9.44
CA HIS A 427 -16.82 -8.18 8.66
C HIS A 427 -15.41 -7.61 8.43
N MET A 428 -15.21 -6.31 8.66
CA MET A 428 -13.91 -5.63 8.60
C MET A 428 -13.69 -4.73 9.83
N PRO A 429 -13.74 -5.30 11.04
CA PRO A 429 -13.58 -4.50 12.26
C PRO A 429 -12.22 -3.80 12.32
N ARG A 430 -12.14 -2.75 13.14
CA ARG A 430 -10.90 -1.96 13.32
C ARG A 430 -9.93 -2.65 14.29
N HIS A 431 -9.44 -3.81 13.92
CA HIS A 431 -8.56 -4.63 14.74
C HIS A 431 -7.07 -4.50 14.37
N ILE A 432 -6.77 -3.93 13.20
CA ILE A 432 -5.38 -3.73 12.80
C ILE A 432 -4.81 -2.49 13.48
N THR A 433 -3.79 -2.70 14.30
CA THR A 433 -3.01 -1.59 14.88
C THR A 433 -2.07 -1.06 13.81
N LYS A 434 -2.07 0.25 13.63
CA LYS A 434 -1.04 0.91 12.83
C LYS A 434 0.28 0.86 13.59
N LEU A 435 1.36 0.87 12.84
CA LEU A 435 2.70 0.88 13.41
C LEU A 435 2.79 1.96 14.51
N ASN A 436 2.94 1.54 15.75
CA ASN A 436 3.23 2.39 16.89
C ASN A 436 2.17 3.43 17.29
N THR A 437 0.93 3.23 16.96
CA THR A 437 -0.14 4.16 17.34
C THR A 437 -0.96 3.71 18.53
N GLY A 438 -0.65 2.56 19.12
CA GLY A 438 -1.45 2.00 20.22
C GLY A 438 -2.91 1.82 19.79
N ILE A 439 -3.81 1.90 20.75
CA ILE A 439 -5.27 1.78 20.55
C ILE A 439 -5.92 2.98 19.83
N TRP A 440 -5.21 4.08 19.64
CA TRP A 440 -5.83 5.34 19.22
C TRP A 440 -6.24 5.36 17.74
N GLU A 441 -5.54 4.59 16.91
CA GLU A 441 -5.79 4.56 15.46
C GLU A 441 -5.68 3.14 14.93
N ARG A 442 -6.76 2.40 15.08
CA ARG A 442 -6.91 1.10 14.43
C ARG A 442 -7.47 1.26 13.03
N THR A 443 -7.02 0.43 12.11
CA THR A 443 -7.60 0.33 10.77
C THR A 443 -8.37 -0.98 10.63
N ARG A 444 -9.15 -1.09 9.56
CA ARG A 444 -9.98 -2.26 9.32
C ARG A 444 -9.14 -3.46 8.91
N THR A 445 -9.46 -4.63 9.44
CA THR A 445 -8.94 -5.91 8.94
C THR A 445 -9.52 -6.23 7.57
N HIS A 446 -8.83 -7.06 6.79
CA HIS A 446 -9.28 -7.53 5.48
C HIS A 446 -9.66 -9.01 5.47
N GLU A 447 -9.93 -9.58 6.64
CA GLU A 447 -10.38 -10.98 6.75
C GLU A 447 -11.80 -11.23 6.21
N MET A 448 -12.53 -10.29 5.80
CA MET A 448 -13.91 -10.15 5.28
C MET A 448 -14.90 -11.30 5.54
N SER A 449 -14.41 -12.53 5.60
CA SER A 449 -15.21 -13.73 5.91
C SER A 449 -15.39 -14.01 7.39
N SER A 450 -14.72 -13.23 8.26
CA SER A 450 -14.79 -13.49 9.69
C SER A 450 -16.04 -12.90 10.32
N LEU A 451 -16.69 -13.70 11.16
CA LEU A 451 -17.80 -13.25 11.97
C LEU A 451 -17.32 -12.44 13.17
N PRO A 452 -18.14 -11.53 13.72
CA PRO A 452 -17.90 -10.98 15.05
C PRO A 452 -17.64 -12.08 16.06
N ASN A 453 -16.68 -11.88 16.97
CA ASN A 453 -16.17 -12.93 17.86
C ASN A 453 -16.17 -12.54 19.32
N PRO A 454 -17.30 -12.22 19.93
CA PRO A 454 -17.32 -11.88 21.34
C PRO A 454 -16.92 -13.06 22.24
N GLN A 455 -17.07 -14.32 21.81
CA GLN A 455 -16.60 -15.49 22.56
C GLN A 455 -15.09 -15.51 22.75
N ASP A 456 -14.30 -15.04 21.78
CA ASP A 456 -12.86 -14.92 21.94
C ASP A 456 -12.52 -13.84 22.99
N SER A 457 -13.31 -12.78 23.04
CA SER A 457 -13.16 -11.74 24.06
C SER A 457 -13.54 -12.23 25.46
N VAL A 458 -14.52 -13.16 25.59
CA VAL A 458 -14.80 -13.86 26.84
C VAL A 458 -13.61 -14.70 27.28
N ARG A 459 -12.98 -15.41 26.35
CA ARG A 459 -11.87 -16.33 26.62
C ARG A 459 -10.56 -15.61 26.97
N PHE A 460 -10.21 -14.56 26.24
CA PHE A 460 -8.89 -13.93 26.30
C PHE A 460 -8.88 -12.50 26.85
N GLY A 461 -10.04 -11.87 27.00
CA GLY A 461 -10.18 -10.45 27.30
C GLY A 461 -10.22 -9.57 26.05
N LEU A 462 -10.92 -8.42 26.13
CA LEU A 462 -11.06 -7.46 25.03
C LEU A 462 -9.73 -6.84 24.58
N ASP A 463 -8.79 -6.69 25.47
CA ASP A 463 -7.45 -6.15 25.24
C ASP A 463 -6.55 -7.11 24.44
N ARG A 464 -6.87 -8.40 24.46
CA ARG A 464 -6.09 -9.46 23.80
C ARG A 464 -6.80 -10.10 22.61
N ALA A 465 -8.11 -10.01 22.56
CA ALA A 465 -8.95 -10.50 21.47
C ALA A 465 -10.15 -9.57 21.30
N PRO A 466 -9.97 -8.40 20.65
CA PRO A 466 -11.07 -7.47 20.38
C PRO A 466 -12.11 -8.10 19.44
N ASN A 467 -13.36 -7.66 19.56
CA ASN A 467 -14.45 -8.05 18.67
C ASN A 467 -15.14 -6.82 18.06
N ALA A 468 -15.79 -7.01 16.93
CA ALA A 468 -16.45 -5.94 16.19
C ALA A 468 -17.56 -5.24 17.02
N CYS A 469 -18.34 -6.01 17.78
CA CYS A 469 -19.46 -5.46 18.54
C CYS A 469 -19.01 -4.43 19.59
N SER A 470 -17.89 -4.70 20.27
CA SER A 470 -17.35 -3.81 21.32
C SER A 470 -16.80 -2.48 20.79
N GLU A 471 -16.66 -2.30 19.47
CA GLU A 471 -16.30 -1.01 18.89
C GLU A 471 -17.39 0.06 19.10
N CYS A 472 -18.64 -0.37 19.15
CA CYS A 472 -19.81 0.50 19.36
C CYS A 472 -20.49 0.24 20.72
N HIS A 473 -20.63 -1.04 21.13
CA HIS A 473 -21.25 -1.46 22.38
C HIS A 473 -20.21 -1.57 23.50
N SER A 474 -19.49 -0.50 23.75
CA SER A 474 -18.38 -0.47 24.72
C SER A 474 -18.78 -0.67 26.18
N ASP A 475 -20.06 -0.45 26.50
CA ASP A 475 -20.68 -0.64 27.82
C ASP A 475 -21.23 -2.08 28.04
N TRP A 476 -21.21 -2.92 26.99
CA TRP A 476 -21.66 -4.31 27.09
C TRP A 476 -20.49 -5.24 27.41
N THR A 477 -20.75 -6.21 28.30
CA THR A 477 -19.75 -7.24 28.55
C THR A 477 -19.68 -8.25 27.38
N PRO A 478 -18.52 -8.90 27.16
CA PRO A 478 -18.40 -9.92 26.11
C PRO A 478 -19.43 -11.04 26.25
N GLU A 479 -19.80 -11.46 27.46
CA GLU A 479 -20.82 -12.49 27.72
C GLU A 479 -22.21 -12.01 27.29
N ARG A 480 -22.54 -10.72 27.46
CA ARG A 480 -23.79 -10.15 26.96
C ARG A 480 -23.81 -10.18 25.44
N LEU A 481 -22.72 -9.80 24.80
CA LEU A 481 -22.60 -9.82 23.34
C LEU A 481 -22.75 -11.24 22.76
N VAL A 482 -22.15 -12.26 23.42
CA VAL A 482 -22.32 -13.67 23.04
C VAL A 482 -23.80 -14.09 23.10
N ARG A 483 -24.50 -13.79 24.19
CA ARG A 483 -25.93 -14.10 24.31
C ARG A 483 -26.75 -13.41 23.22
N THR A 484 -26.53 -12.12 22.99
CA THR A 484 -27.24 -11.37 21.97
C THR A 484 -27.00 -11.96 20.56
N MET A 485 -25.76 -12.35 20.25
CA MET A 485 -25.46 -13.02 18.97
C MET A 485 -26.21 -14.36 18.84
N GLN A 486 -26.28 -15.15 19.89
CA GLN A 486 -27.01 -16.42 19.88
C GLN A 486 -28.52 -16.22 19.66
N GLU A 487 -29.07 -15.13 20.19
CA GLU A 487 -30.49 -14.77 20.02
C GLU A 487 -30.80 -14.29 18.61
N LEU A 488 -29.94 -13.40 18.05
CA LEU A 488 -30.16 -12.76 16.75
C LEU A 488 -29.74 -13.67 15.57
N TRP A 489 -28.65 -14.42 15.73
CA TRP A 489 -28.10 -15.31 14.69
C TRP A 489 -27.82 -16.70 15.25
N PRO A 490 -28.89 -17.51 15.47
CA PRO A 490 -28.73 -18.86 15.98
C PRO A 490 -27.79 -19.71 15.14
N GLY A 491 -26.84 -20.39 15.77
CA GLY A 491 -25.85 -21.24 15.08
C GLY A 491 -24.60 -20.52 14.55
N SER A 492 -24.53 -19.20 14.57
CA SER A 492 -23.37 -18.44 14.10
C SER A 492 -22.10 -18.70 14.94
N ILE A 493 -22.25 -19.06 16.20
CA ILE A 493 -21.14 -19.34 17.12
C ILE A 493 -20.66 -20.80 17.03
N GLU A 494 -21.57 -21.73 16.70
CA GLU A 494 -21.30 -23.17 16.68
C GLU A 494 -20.55 -23.63 15.40
N SER A 495 -20.59 -22.83 14.32
CA SER A 495 -19.99 -23.18 13.03
C SER A 495 -18.48 -22.93 12.94
N ARG A 496 -17.82 -22.55 14.04
CA ARG A 496 -16.39 -22.25 14.02
C ARG A 496 -15.54 -23.47 14.08
N ASP A 497 -14.72 -23.60 13.08
CA ASP A 497 -13.61 -24.53 13.06
C ASP A 497 -12.57 -24.14 14.15
N GLU A 498 -12.54 -24.90 15.24
CA GLU A 498 -11.53 -24.76 16.30
C GLU A 498 -10.12 -25.12 15.82
N SER A 499 -10.01 -25.69 14.60
CA SER A 499 -8.73 -26.13 14.02
C SER A 499 -7.71 -25.01 13.85
N ARG A 500 -8.16 -23.78 13.63
CA ARG A 500 -7.25 -22.61 13.51
C ARG A 500 -6.64 -22.15 14.84
N ILE A 501 -7.19 -22.58 15.99
CA ILE A 501 -6.70 -22.18 17.31
C ILE A 501 -5.76 -23.24 17.89
N SER A 502 -5.84 -24.50 17.43
CA SER A 502 -5.02 -25.61 17.95
C SER A 502 -3.59 -25.61 17.40
N ASP A 503 -3.29 -24.86 16.37
CA ASP A 503 -1.97 -24.79 15.74
C ASP A 503 -1.11 -23.61 16.24
N PHE A 504 -1.59 -22.89 17.28
CA PHE A 504 -0.86 -21.76 17.90
C PHE A 504 -0.42 -22.02 19.32
#